data_e0144311943ec0fb9ba2d7765ebdbb6d
#
_entry.id   e0144311943ec0fb9ba2d7765ebdbb6d
#
_cell.length_a   1.000
_cell.length_b   1.000
_cell.length_c   1.000
_cell.angle_alpha   90.00
_cell.angle_beta   90.00
_cell.angle_gamma   90.00
#
_symmetry.space_group_name_H-M   'P 1'
#
loop_
_entity.id
_entity.type
_entity.pdbx_description
1 polymer ?
#
loop_
_entity_poly.entity_id
_entity_poly.type
_entity_poly.pdbx_seq_one_letter_code
_entity_poly.pdbx_strand_id
1 'polypeptide(L)'
;RLYRAAGVGYLGNIVNGEIGFAARIASLRRAAPRETPKAIVVAATEIPIVLMEVALATVFSFTLVAPLGLPWWTPLLSFCAVLAVVAGLARLARRHPSGWWKGLAALSEPRARTRVAIFVALAVCGQIARNSLMLYASGVHASVFDATAVLIAVAALGVLPIGPGTGTAAMVLILGSTGVAGVSAAGVLLTATGTAGALAYGGWAVADRLWTNRTDELRLRASRLAPNPQRSVTSRAKYAPPLPAPVENQVT
;
A
#
# COMPACT_ATOMS: atom_id res chain seq x y z
N ARG A 1 5.11 -0.75 -11.32
CA ARG A 1 4.59 -2.06 -10.86
C ARG A 1 3.99 -1.96 -9.46
N LEU A 2 4.68 -1.37 -8.48
CA LEU A 2 4.21 -1.23 -7.10
C LEU A 2 2.89 -0.45 -7.00
N TYR A 3 2.77 0.69 -7.69
CA TYR A 3 1.55 1.51 -7.69
C TYR A 3 0.34 0.76 -8.26
N ARG A 4 0.53 -0.06 -9.31
CA ARG A 4 -0.53 -0.91 -9.85
C ARG A 4 -1.00 -1.96 -8.85
N ALA A 5 -0.05 -2.61 -8.16
CA ALA A 5 -0.39 -3.59 -7.13
C ALA A 5 -1.12 -2.94 -5.95
N ALA A 6 -0.73 -1.71 -5.56
CA ALA A 6 -1.45 -0.93 -4.56
C ALA A 6 -2.89 -0.62 -5.02
N GLY A 7 -3.09 -0.18 -6.28
CA GLY A 7 -4.43 0.09 -6.82
C GLY A 7 -5.34 -1.13 -6.80
N VAL A 8 -4.83 -2.32 -7.17
CA VAL A 8 -5.58 -3.58 -7.06
C VAL A 8 -5.91 -3.91 -5.60
N GLY A 9 -4.98 -3.64 -4.68
CA GLY A 9 -5.22 -3.78 -3.24
C GLY A 9 -6.34 -2.87 -2.74
N TYR A 10 -6.37 -1.61 -3.19
CA TYR A 10 -7.44 -0.67 -2.83
C TYR A 10 -8.82 -1.13 -3.29
N LEU A 11 -8.93 -1.72 -4.50
CA LEU A 11 -10.20 -2.33 -4.95
C LEU A 11 -10.63 -3.48 -4.05
N GLY A 12 -9.70 -4.34 -3.66
CA GLY A 12 -9.99 -5.44 -2.72
C GLY A 12 -10.43 -4.94 -1.34
N ASN A 13 -9.87 -3.82 -0.87
CA ASN A 13 -10.22 -3.21 0.42
C ASN A 13 -11.68 -2.70 0.47
N ILE A 14 -12.32 -2.42 -0.67
CA ILE A 14 -13.75 -2.07 -0.70
C ILE A 14 -14.60 -3.23 -0.18
N VAL A 15 -14.16 -4.46 -0.44
CA VAL A 15 -14.87 -5.66 0.02
C VAL A 15 -14.44 -6.02 1.44
N ASN A 16 -13.12 -6.18 1.64
CA ASN A 16 -12.51 -6.49 2.95
C ASN A 16 -11.00 -6.16 2.89
N GLY A 17 -10.44 -5.68 4.00
CA GLY A 17 -9.01 -5.38 4.14
C GLY A 17 -8.11 -6.57 3.84
N GLU A 18 -8.50 -7.77 4.26
CA GLU A 18 -7.76 -9.01 4.00
C GLU A 18 -7.72 -9.37 2.50
N ILE A 19 -8.86 -9.19 1.80
CA ILE A 19 -8.95 -9.39 0.36
C ILE A 19 -8.06 -8.39 -0.37
N GLY A 20 -8.07 -7.13 0.04
CA GLY A 20 -7.21 -6.09 -0.53
C GLY A 20 -5.73 -6.40 -0.37
N PHE A 21 -5.35 -6.84 0.82
CA PHE A 21 -3.99 -7.27 1.12
C PHE A 21 -3.56 -8.47 0.26
N ALA A 22 -4.38 -9.52 0.20
CA ALA A 22 -4.11 -10.71 -0.62
C ALA A 22 -4.03 -10.35 -2.12
N ALA A 23 -4.92 -9.50 -2.61
CA ALA A 23 -4.94 -9.03 -4.01
C ALA A 23 -3.68 -8.25 -4.36
N ARG A 24 -3.17 -7.39 -3.45
CA ARG A 24 -1.93 -6.66 -3.61
C ARG A 24 -0.73 -7.60 -3.72
N ILE A 25 -0.60 -8.57 -2.81
CA ILE A 25 0.48 -9.57 -2.86
C ILE A 25 0.42 -10.40 -4.13
N ALA A 26 -0.77 -10.89 -4.51
CA ALA A 26 -0.96 -11.67 -5.72
C ALA A 26 -0.59 -10.87 -6.98
N SER A 27 -0.96 -9.60 -7.03
CA SER A 27 -0.63 -8.70 -8.14
C SER A 27 0.88 -8.46 -8.26
N LEU A 28 1.59 -8.23 -7.16
CA LEU A 28 3.04 -8.08 -7.12
C LEU A 28 3.74 -9.35 -7.62
N ARG A 29 3.35 -10.52 -7.14
CA ARG A 29 3.95 -11.80 -7.54
C ARG A 29 3.71 -12.13 -9.01
N ARG A 30 2.54 -11.79 -9.55
CA ARG A 30 2.27 -11.96 -10.99
C ARG A 30 3.10 -11.01 -11.86
N ALA A 31 3.36 -9.79 -11.37
CA ALA A 31 4.12 -8.78 -12.14
C ALA A 31 5.63 -9.04 -12.16
N ALA A 32 6.19 -9.68 -11.12
CA ALA A 32 7.62 -9.94 -10.96
C ALA A 32 7.86 -11.24 -10.18
N PRO A 33 7.55 -12.42 -10.75
CA PRO A 33 7.58 -13.69 -10.01
C PRO A 33 8.98 -14.08 -9.52
N ARG A 34 10.05 -13.68 -10.24
CA ARG A 34 11.44 -13.97 -9.87
C ARG A 34 12.03 -12.97 -8.88
N GLU A 35 11.54 -11.73 -8.87
CA GLU A 35 12.05 -10.64 -8.03
C GLU A 35 11.29 -10.53 -6.69
N THR A 36 10.04 -11.03 -6.65
CA THR A 36 9.20 -10.90 -5.48
C THR A 36 9.49 -12.03 -4.48
N PRO A 37 9.81 -11.70 -3.21
CA PRO A 37 10.00 -12.69 -2.15
C PRO A 37 8.77 -13.58 -1.95
N LYS A 38 8.92 -14.64 -1.14
CA LYS A 38 7.78 -15.48 -0.75
C LYS A 38 6.66 -14.61 -0.15
N ALA A 39 5.39 -14.97 -0.42
CA ALA A 39 4.23 -14.20 0.04
C ALA A 39 4.28 -13.87 1.54
N ILE A 40 4.73 -14.81 2.36
CA ILE A 40 4.86 -14.65 3.81
C ILE A 40 5.89 -13.56 4.20
N VAL A 41 6.96 -13.39 3.43
CA VAL A 41 7.95 -12.33 3.66
C VAL A 41 7.36 -10.98 3.29
N VAL A 42 6.62 -10.91 2.17
CA VAL A 42 5.93 -9.67 1.77
C VAL A 42 4.86 -9.31 2.81
N ALA A 43 4.10 -10.29 3.29
CA ALA A 43 3.13 -10.08 4.37
C ALA A 43 3.81 -9.54 5.64
N ALA A 44 4.95 -10.09 6.01
CA ALA A 44 5.69 -9.63 7.19
C ALA A 44 6.22 -8.20 7.07
N THR A 45 6.36 -7.62 5.87
CA THR A 45 6.74 -6.21 5.69
C THR A 45 5.63 -5.22 6.08
N GLU A 46 4.39 -5.67 6.19
CA GLU A 46 3.27 -4.84 6.66
C GLU A 46 3.31 -4.64 8.18
N ILE A 47 3.84 -5.62 8.92
CA ILE A 47 3.87 -5.57 10.39
C ILE A 47 4.56 -4.30 10.91
N PRO A 48 5.74 -3.88 10.41
CA PRO A 48 6.35 -2.61 10.79
C PRO A 48 5.45 -1.39 10.58
N ILE A 49 4.69 -1.37 9.49
CA ILE A 49 3.78 -0.26 9.16
C ILE A 49 2.64 -0.22 10.17
N VAL A 50 1.96 -1.36 10.37
CA VAL A 50 0.86 -1.48 11.35
C VAL A 50 1.34 -1.14 12.76
N LEU A 51 2.51 -1.61 13.17
CA LEU A 51 3.07 -1.29 14.48
C LEU A 51 3.36 0.20 14.66
N MET A 52 3.82 0.88 13.61
CA MET A 52 4.02 2.34 13.65
C MET A 52 2.69 3.09 13.68
N GLU A 53 1.67 2.64 12.94
CA GLU A 53 0.33 3.19 13.02
C GLU A 53 -0.26 3.03 14.42
N VAL A 54 -0.17 1.84 14.99
CA VAL A 54 -0.64 1.57 16.36
C VAL A 54 0.15 2.39 17.39
N ALA A 55 1.48 2.49 17.25
CA ALA A 55 2.28 3.33 18.15
C ALA A 55 1.87 4.80 18.07
N LEU A 56 1.62 5.32 16.88
CA LEU A 56 1.15 6.69 16.69
C LEU A 56 -0.28 6.88 17.24
N ALA A 57 -1.17 5.90 17.01
CA ALA A 57 -2.52 5.92 17.56
C ALA A 57 -2.50 5.93 19.10
N THR A 58 -1.58 5.21 19.77
CA THR A 58 -1.47 5.25 21.24
C THR A 58 -0.95 6.59 21.74
N VAL A 59 -0.08 7.29 21.00
CA VAL A 59 0.34 8.66 21.33
C VAL A 59 -0.87 9.60 21.35
N PHE A 60 -1.76 9.46 20.37
CA PHE A 60 -2.95 10.31 20.25
C PHE A 60 -4.18 9.79 21.03
N SER A 61 -4.09 8.62 21.68
CA SER A 61 -5.23 8.02 22.40
C SER A 61 -5.73 8.85 23.59
N PHE A 62 -4.94 9.85 24.05
CA PHE A 62 -5.42 10.80 25.04
C PHE A 62 -6.67 11.59 24.57
N THR A 63 -6.89 11.71 23.26
CA THR A 63 -8.10 12.35 22.71
C THR A 63 -9.35 11.54 22.96
N LEU A 64 -9.24 10.25 23.29
CA LEU A 64 -10.35 9.35 23.64
C LEU A 64 -10.72 9.39 25.12
N VAL A 65 -9.87 9.97 25.98
CA VAL A 65 -10.07 9.98 27.44
C VAL A 65 -11.39 10.66 27.80
N ALA A 66 -11.61 11.87 27.30
CA ALA A 66 -12.83 12.63 27.60
C ALA A 66 -14.09 12.04 26.94
N PRO A 67 -14.10 11.73 25.61
CA PRO A 67 -15.30 11.19 24.95
C PRO A 67 -15.77 9.84 25.50
N LEU A 68 -14.82 8.99 25.93
CA LEU A 68 -15.12 7.63 26.39
C LEU A 68 -15.12 7.48 27.92
N GLY A 69 -14.86 8.57 28.66
CA GLY A 69 -14.77 8.53 30.12
C GLY A 69 -13.68 7.61 30.65
N LEU A 70 -12.58 7.45 29.89
CA LEU A 70 -11.48 6.56 30.26
C LEU A 70 -10.61 7.19 31.36
N PRO A 71 -9.98 6.39 32.25
CA PRO A 71 -8.98 6.89 33.16
C PRO A 71 -7.79 7.51 32.41
N TRP A 72 -7.26 8.63 32.90
CA TRP A 72 -6.18 9.38 32.26
C TRP A 72 -4.88 8.58 32.04
N TRP A 73 -4.64 7.53 32.79
CA TRP A 73 -3.47 6.65 32.69
C TRP A 73 -3.56 5.60 31.56
N THR A 74 -4.74 5.35 31.01
CA THR A 74 -4.98 4.35 29.94
C THR A 74 -4.15 4.62 28.67
N PRO A 75 -4.02 5.86 28.15
CA PRO A 75 -3.14 6.14 27.02
C PRO A 75 -1.68 5.81 27.31
N LEU A 76 -1.21 6.12 28.51
CA LEU A 76 0.18 5.84 28.90
C LEU A 76 0.45 4.34 28.95
N LEU A 77 -0.46 3.56 29.56
CA LEU A 77 -0.36 2.10 29.61
C LEU A 77 -0.36 1.49 28.19
N SER A 78 -1.27 1.94 27.35
CA SER A 78 -1.35 1.49 25.95
C SER A 78 -0.06 1.78 25.19
N PHE A 79 0.48 2.98 25.35
CA PHE A 79 1.74 3.39 24.72
C PHE A 79 2.92 2.53 25.21
N CYS A 80 3.06 2.33 26.52
CA CYS A 80 4.10 1.45 27.07
C CYS A 80 3.99 0.01 26.58
N ALA A 81 2.78 -0.53 26.49
CA ALA A 81 2.53 -1.87 25.98
C ALA A 81 2.96 -2.00 24.51
N VAL A 82 2.58 -1.03 23.67
CA VAL A 82 2.97 -1.04 22.25
C VAL A 82 4.48 -0.89 22.08
N LEU A 83 5.13 -0.01 22.84
CA LEU A 83 6.59 0.12 22.83
C LEU A 83 7.29 -1.19 23.23
N ALA A 84 6.78 -1.90 24.24
CA ALA A 84 7.31 -3.19 24.65
C ALA A 84 7.18 -4.24 23.53
N VAL A 85 6.04 -4.29 22.83
CA VAL A 85 5.83 -5.17 21.67
C VAL A 85 6.79 -4.82 20.54
N VAL A 86 6.90 -3.54 20.16
CA VAL A 86 7.81 -3.09 19.10
C VAL A 86 9.26 -3.43 19.43
N ALA A 87 9.70 -3.16 20.67
CA ALA A 87 11.05 -3.48 21.13
C ALA A 87 11.32 -5.00 21.14
N GLY A 88 10.33 -5.79 21.59
CA GLY A 88 10.38 -7.25 21.58
C GLY A 88 10.53 -7.82 20.17
N LEU A 89 9.68 -7.38 19.24
CA LEU A 89 9.73 -7.81 17.84
C LEU A 89 11.01 -7.37 17.15
N ALA A 90 11.49 -6.14 17.38
CA ALA A 90 12.76 -5.67 16.85
C ALA A 90 13.94 -6.48 17.38
N ARG A 91 13.89 -6.91 18.65
CA ARG A 91 14.92 -7.79 19.26
C ARG A 91 14.88 -9.20 18.67
N LEU A 92 13.68 -9.76 18.46
CA LEU A 92 13.50 -11.08 17.84
C LEU A 92 13.93 -11.07 16.36
N ALA A 93 13.58 -10.03 15.60
CA ALA A 93 14.01 -9.88 14.21
C ALA A 93 15.54 -9.84 14.06
N ARG A 94 16.25 -9.22 15.01
CA ARG A 94 17.72 -9.23 15.03
C ARG A 94 18.31 -10.61 15.33
N ARG A 95 17.63 -11.42 16.17
CA ARG A 95 18.09 -12.77 16.54
C ARG A 95 17.82 -13.81 15.44
N HIS A 96 16.80 -13.61 14.62
CA HIS A 96 16.34 -14.55 13.60
C HIS A 96 16.30 -13.90 12.22
N PRO A 97 17.45 -13.70 11.51
CA PRO A 97 17.49 -12.98 10.24
C PRO A 97 16.99 -13.80 9.04
N SER A 98 16.28 -14.92 9.25
CA SER A 98 15.81 -15.83 8.20
C SER A 98 14.29 -15.90 8.11
N GLY A 99 13.79 -16.40 6.98
CA GLY A 99 12.35 -16.62 6.78
C GLY A 99 11.53 -15.33 6.83
N TRP A 100 10.38 -15.36 7.49
CA TRP A 100 9.45 -14.23 7.59
C TRP A 100 10.02 -13.06 8.42
N TRP A 101 10.97 -13.33 9.33
CA TRP A 101 11.66 -12.29 10.12
C TRP A 101 12.39 -11.26 9.26
N LYS A 102 12.78 -11.62 8.02
CA LYS A 102 13.34 -10.65 7.06
C LYS A 102 12.38 -9.50 6.74
N GLY A 103 11.07 -9.74 6.77
CA GLY A 103 10.07 -8.69 6.60
C GLY A 103 10.06 -7.66 7.73
N LEU A 104 10.51 -8.06 8.93
CA LEU A 104 10.62 -7.19 10.11
C LEU A 104 11.95 -6.43 10.17
N ALA A 105 12.84 -6.60 9.20
CA ALA A 105 14.15 -5.95 9.19
C ALA A 105 14.07 -4.42 9.29
N ALA A 106 12.99 -3.82 8.75
CA ALA A 106 12.72 -2.39 8.87
C ALA A 106 12.63 -1.89 10.33
N LEU A 107 12.24 -2.74 11.28
CA LEU A 107 12.21 -2.39 12.71
C LEU A 107 13.61 -2.35 13.34
N SER A 108 14.54 -3.13 12.81
CA SER A 108 15.90 -3.24 13.34
C SER A 108 16.85 -2.20 12.77
N GLU A 109 16.59 -1.68 11.56
CA GLU A 109 17.40 -0.67 10.90
C GLU A 109 16.87 0.76 11.18
N PRO A 110 17.67 1.64 11.82
CA PRO A 110 17.19 2.98 12.21
C PRO A 110 16.69 3.82 11.04
N ARG A 111 17.42 3.80 9.91
CA ARG A 111 17.04 4.58 8.72
C ARG A 111 15.72 4.12 8.11
N ALA A 112 15.52 2.80 7.98
CA ALA A 112 14.28 2.23 7.46
C ALA A 112 13.12 2.53 8.41
N ARG A 113 13.31 2.38 9.71
CA ARG A 113 12.33 2.71 10.74
C ARG A 113 11.91 4.18 10.67
N THR A 114 12.86 5.11 10.58
CA THR A 114 12.55 6.55 10.46
C THR A 114 11.76 6.86 9.20
N ARG A 115 12.12 6.27 8.05
CA ARG A 115 11.35 6.44 6.81
C ARG A 115 9.92 5.94 6.96
N VAL A 116 9.73 4.73 7.48
CA VAL A 116 8.39 4.18 7.73
C VAL A 116 7.61 5.10 8.66
N ALA A 117 8.20 5.56 9.76
CA ALA A 117 7.55 6.45 10.71
C ALA A 117 7.12 7.79 10.06
N ILE A 118 7.97 8.39 9.21
CA ILE A 118 7.63 9.63 8.49
C ILE A 118 6.45 9.39 7.53
N PHE A 119 6.48 8.32 6.73
CA PHE A 119 5.39 8.04 5.79
C PHE A 119 4.07 7.74 6.52
N VAL A 120 4.13 6.99 7.63
CA VAL A 120 2.94 6.71 8.46
C VAL A 120 2.42 8.01 9.07
N ALA A 121 3.28 8.86 9.62
CA ALA A 121 2.88 10.15 10.17
C ALA A 121 2.21 11.05 9.13
N LEU A 122 2.78 11.14 7.92
CA LEU A 122 2.17 11.89 6.81
C LEU A 122 0.81 11.32 6.40
N ALA A 123 0.68 10.00 6.35
CA ALA A 123 -0.59 9.34 6.04
C ALA A 123 -1.65 9.65 7.11
N VAL A 124 -1.28 9.57 8.39
CA VAL A 124 -2.16 9.87 9.52
C VAL A 124 -2.58 11.35 9.52
N CYS A 125 -1.63 12.28 9.28
CA CYS A 125 -1.96 13.70 9.12
C CYS A 125 -2.96 13.94 7.97
N GLY A 126 -2.76 13.28 6.83
CA GLY A 126 -3.70 13.34 5.71
C GLY A 126 -5.09 12.80 6.06
N GLN A 127 -5.16 11.72 6.84
CA GLN A 127 -6.43 11.15 7.30
C GLN A 127 -7.14 12.07 8.32
N ILE A 128 -6.40 12.67 9.25
CA ILE A 128 -6.95 13.66 10.19
C ILE A 128 -7.51 14.86 9.43
N ALA A 129 -6.74 15.41 8.48
CA ALA A 129 -7.19 16.53 7.64
C ALA A 129 -8.46 16.16 6.86
N ARG A 130 -8.51 14.97 6.26
CA ARG A 130 -9.70 14.48 5.56
C ARG A 130 -10.90 14.37 6.48
N ASN A 131 -10.74 13.78 7.67
CA ASN A 131 -11.83 13.65 8.65
C ASN A 131 -12.33 15.03 9.09
N SER A 132 -11.42 15.97 9.39
CA SER A 132 -11.77 17.36 9.75
C SER A 132 -12.57 18.05 8.64
N LEU A 133 -12.15 17.90 7.37
CA LEU A 133 -12.86 18.47 6.23
C LEU A 133 -14.26 17.89 6.07
N MET A 134 -14.43 16.56 6.26
CA MET A 134 -15.73 15.90 6.14
C MET A 134 -16.68 16.34 7.26
N LEU A 135 -16.19 16.47 8.49
CA LEU A 135 -16.95 17.00 9.61
C LEU A 135 -17.39 18.45 9.36
N TYR A 136 -16.46 19.30 8.93
CA TYR A 136 -16.76 20.68 8.58
C TYR A 136 -17.80 20.80 7.44
N ALA A 137 -17.62 20.03 6.36
CA ALA A 137 -18.56 20.01 5.24
C ALA A 137 -19.96 19.53 5.62
N SER A 138 -20.08 18.74 6.68
CA SER A 138 -21.35 18.26 7.23
C SER A 138 -21.95 19.20 8.27
N GLY A 139 -21.37 20.39 8.48
CA GLY A 139 -21.82 21.37 9.46
C GLY A 139 -21.51 21.01 10.92
N VAL A 140 -20.65 20.00 11.14
CA VAL A 140 -20.22 19.60 12.48
C VAL A 140 -18.96 20.37 12.85
N HIS A 141 -19.08 21.29 13.83
CA HIS A 141 -17.95 22.05 14.36
C HIS A 141 -17.15 21.20 15.35
N ALA A 142 -16.29 20.33 14.81
CA ALA A 142 -15.42 19.47 15.60
C ALA A 142 -13.99 20.02 15.61
N SER A 143 -13.29 19.84 16.71
CA SER A 143 -11.87 20.17 16.83
C SER A 143 -11.00 19.15 16.10
N VAL A 144 -9.72 19.49 15.90
CA VAL A 144 -8.72 18.53 15.36
C VAL A 144 -8.55 17.33 16.29
N PHE A 145 -8.73 17.51 17.59
CA PHE A 145 -8.70 16.42 18.57
C PHE A 145 -9.86 15.45 18.37
N ASP A 146 -11.06 15.96 18.10
CA ASP A 146 -12.23 15.13 17.81
C ASP A 146 -12.06 14.34 16.52
N ALA A 147 -11.53 14.98 15.46
CA ALA A 147 -11.21 14.31 14.22
C ALA A 147 -10.16 13.20 14.40
N THR A 148 -9.20 13.42 15.31
CA THR A 148 -8.18 12.43 15.67
C THR A 148 -8.80 11.29 16.49
N ALA A 149 -9.67 11.59 17.44
CA ALA A 149 -10.40 10.58 18.21
C ALA A 149 -11.26 9.69 17.29
N VAL A 150 -11.96 10.29 16.33
CA VAL A 150 -12.71 9.56 15.29
C VAL A 150 -11.79 8.65 14.49
N LEU A 151 -10.60 9.13 14.05
CA LEU A 151 -9.66 8.32 13.30
C LEU A 151 -9.21 7.07 14.08
N ILE A 152 -8.90 7.22 15.36
CA ILE A 152 -8.51 6.10 16.23
C ILE A 152 -9.67 5.13 16.41
N ALA A 153 -10.89 5.65 16.63
CA ALA A 153 -12.08 4.83 16.76
C ALA A 153 -12.39 4.05 15.46
N VAL A 154 -12.23 4.68 14.29
CA VAL A 154 -12.38 4.00 12.99
C VAL A 154 -11.33 2.89 12.84
N ALA A 155 -10.07 3.13 13.20
CA ALA A 155 -9.02 2.13 13.14
C ALA A 155 -9.30 0.96 14.09
N ALA A 156 -9.74 1.24 15.32
CA ALA A 156 -10.08 0.21 16.30
C ALA A 156 -11.29 -0.64 15.88
N LEU A 157 -12.36 0.00 15.39
CA LEU A 157 -13.55 -0.68 14.91
C LEU A 157 -13.30 -1.41 13.57
N GLY A 158 -12.33 -0.95 12.77
CA GLY A 158 -11.93 -1.56 11.51
C GLY A 158 -11.32 -2.96 11.67
N VAL A 159 -10.85 -3.32 12.87
CA VAL A 159 -10.42 -4.69 13.19
C VAL A 159 -11.63 -5.64 13.31
N LEU A 160 -12.81 -5.10 13.59
CA LEU A 160 -14.04 -5.89 13.68
C LEU A 160 -14.63 -6.10 12.27
N PRO A 161 -15.19 -7.27 11.96
CA PRO A 161 -15.79 -7.55 10.65
C PRO A 161 -17.18 -6.91 10.49
N ILE A 162 -17.29 -5.60 10.81
CA ILE A 162 -18.58 -4.86 10.79
C ILE A 162 -18.90 -4.31 9.38
N GLY A 163 -17.91 -4.31 8.48
CA GLY A 163 -18.09 -3.82 7.12
C GLY A 163 -18.05 -2.28 6.99
N PRO A 164 -18.63 -1.71 5.91
CA PRO A 164 -18.45 -0.29 5.56
C PRO A 164 -19.08 0.71 6.53
N GLY A 165 -19.85 0.26 7.50
CA GLY A 165 -20.47 1.11 8.54
C GLY A 165 -19.52 1.55 9.68
N THR A 166 -18.29 1.03 9.73
CA THR A 166 -17.33 1.32 10.82
C THR A 166 -17.04 2.81 10.98
N GLY A 167 -16.93 3.57 9.89
CA GLY A 167 -16.70 5.00 9.92
C GLY A 167 -17.86 5.77 10.56
N THR A 168 -19.09 5.44 10.19
CA THR A 168 -20.30 6.04 10.76
C THR A 168 -20.43 5.68 12.23
N ALA A 169 -20.23 4.42 12.60
CA ALA A 169 -20.28 3.97 13.99
C ALA A 169 -19.25 4.68 14.87
N ALA A 170 -18.01 4.83 14.41
CA ALA A 170 -16.95 5.54 15.10
C ALA A 170 -17.31 7.02 15.32
N MET A 171 -17.83 7.68 14.29
CA MET A 171 -18.23 9.08 14.38
C MET A 171 -19.38 9.27 15.40
N VAL A 172 -20.40 8.41 15.35
CA VAL A 172 -21.51 8.47 16.31
C VAL A 172 -21.03 8.16 17.73
N LEU A 173 -20.12 7.23 17.91
CA LEU A 173 -19.55 6.88 19.21
C LEU A 173 -18.81 8.07 19.85
N ILE A 174 -18.02 8.80 19.06
CA ILE A 174 -17.18 9.91 19.58
C ILE A 174 -17.94 11.23 19.64
N LEU A 175 -18.78 11.53 18.64
CA LEU A 175 -19.39 12.85 18.45
C LEU A 175 -20.93 12.83 18.54
N GLY A 176 -21.54 11.71 18.90
CA GLY A 176 -22.99 11.56 18.90
C GLY A 176 -23.71 12.57 19.83
N SER A 177 -23.04 13.06 20.88
CA SER A 177 -23.54 14.11 21.77
C SER A 177 -23.72 15.47 21.07
N THR A 178 -23.02 15.73 19.97
CA THR A 178 -23.10 16.99 19.20
C THR A 178 -24.20 16.98 18.13
N GLY A 179 -24.87 15.85 17.92
CA GLY A 179 -25.98 15.70 16.97
C GLY A 179 -25.80 14.49 16.04
N VAL A 180 -26.55 13.42 16.30
CA VAL A 180 -26.43 12.13 15.60
C VAL A 180 -26.63 12.26 14.08
N ALA A 181 -27.57 13.12 13.64
CA ALA A 181 -27.87 13.26 12.21
C ALA A 181 -26.70 13.84 11.39
N GLY A 182 -26.11 14.95 11.85
CA GLY A 182 -24.95 15.56 11.16
C GLY A 182 -23.72 14.66 11.20
N VAL A 183 -23.46 14.03 12.34
CA VAL A 183 -22.33 13.13 12.54
C VAL A 183 -22.45 11.86 11.69
N SER A 184 -23.66 11.28 11.59
CA SER A 184 -23.90 10.12 10.72
C SER A 184 -23.75 10.48 9.24
N ALA A 185 -24.22 11.66 8.81
CA ALA A 185 -24.02 12.17 7.46
C ALA A 185 -22.52 12.31 7.13
N ALA A 186 -21.71 12.85 8.05
CA ALA A 186 -20.26 12.93 7.90
C ALA A 186 -19.61 11.53 7.74
N GLY A 187 -20.06 10.55 8.51
CA GLY A 187 -19.59 9.17 8.43
C GLY A 187 -19.90 8.50 7.09
N VAL A 188 -21.11 8.71 6.58
CA VAL A 188 -21.52 8.24 5.24
C VAL A 188 -20.67 8.91 4.16
N LEU A 189 -20.46 10.23 4.24
CA LEU A 189 -19.64 10.98 3.30
C LEU A 189 -18.18 10.52 3.32
N LEU A 190 -17.62 10.24 4.51
CA LEU A 190 -16.29 9.69 4.68
C LEU A 190 -16.15 8.33 3.98
N THR A 191 -17.13 7.45 4.15
CA THR A 191 -17.16 6.12 3.51
C THR A 191 -17.31 6.25 2.00
N ALA A 192 -18.23 7.09 1.52
CA ALA A 192 -18.48 7.31 0.10
C ALA A 192 -17.24 7.88 -0.63
N THR A 193 -16.58 8.89 -0.05
CA THR A 193 -15.36 9.48 -0.62
C THR A 193 -14.18 8.50 -0.59
N GLY A 194 -14.06 7.69 0.45
CA GLY A 194 -13.06 6.62 0.52
C GLY A 194 -13.27 5.57 -0.57
N THR A 195 -14.51 5.13 -0.76
CA THR A 195 -14.88 4.17 -1.81
C THR A 195 -14.66 4.76 -3.22
N ALA A 196 -15.09 6.00 -3.45
CA ALA A 196 -14.87 6.68 -4.73
C ALA A 196 -13.38 6.82 -5.06
N GLY A 197 -12.55 7.19 -4.09
CA GLY A 197 -11.09 7.26 -4.24
C GLY A 197 -10.47 5.89 -4.56
N ALA A 198 -10.92 4.83 -3.88
CA ALA A 198 -10.46 3.47 -4.13
C ALA A 198 -10.86 2.98 -5.54
N LEU A 199 -12.08 3.28 -5.98
CA LEU A 199 -12.55 2.96 -7.34
C LEU A 199 -11.77 3.73 -8.40
N ALA A 200 -11.53 5.02 -8.21
CA ALA A 200 -10.78 5.86 -9.15
C ALA A 200 -9.33 5.37 -9.29
N TYR A 201 -8.63 5.17 -8.17
CA TYR A 201 -7.24 4.72 -8.18
C TYR A 201 -7.10 3.28 -8.66
N GLY A 202 -7.98 2.38 -8.20
CA GLY A 202 -7.99 0.99 -8.63
C GLY A 202 -8.39 0.85 -10.10
N GLY A 203 -9.38 1.60 -10.56
CA GLY A 203 -9.79 1.66 -11.95
C GLY A 203 -8.66 2.15 -12.86
N TRP A 204 -7.95 3.21 -12.45
CA TRP A 204 -6.74 3.64 -13.14
C TRP A 204 -5.68 2.54 -13.22
N ALA A 205 -5.41 1.85 -12.12
CA ALA A 205 -4.39 0.79 -12.07
C ALA A 205 -4.73 -0.39 -13.00
N VAL A 206 -6.01 -0.74 -13.11
CA VAL A 206 -6.49 -1.78 -14.04
C VAL A 206 -6.40 -1.29 -15.48
N ALA A 207 -6.86 -0.08 -15.78
CA ALA A 207 -6.80 0.51 -17.11
C ALA A 207 -5.36 0.62 -17.63
N ASP A 208 -4.44 1.11 -16.79
CA ASP A 208 -3.01 1.21 -17.11
C ASP A 208 -2.37 -0.17 -17.38
N ARG A 209 -2.80 -1.21 -16.66
CA ARG A 209 -2.37 -2.58 -16.91
C ARG A 209 -2.85 -3.10 -18.25
N LEU A 210 -4.14 -2.91 -18.57
CA LEU A 210 -4.73 -3.34 -19.83
C LEU A 210 -4.06 -2.64 -21.03
N TRP A 211 -3.81 -1.33 -20.88
CA TRP A 211 -3.12 -0.54 -21.90
C TRP A 211 -1.70 -1.04 -22.15
N THR A 212 -0.93 -1.29 -21.09
CA THR A 212 0.45 -1.78 -21.22
C THR A 212 0.51 -3.17 -21.86
N ASN A 213 -0.37 -4.09 -21.45
CA ASN A 213 -0.41 -5.42 -22.06
C ASN A 213 -0.73 -5.34 -23.57
N ARG A 214 -1.68 -4.47 -23.96
CA ARG A 214 -2.04 -4.27 -25.37
C ARG A 214 -0.88 -3.70 -26.20
N THR A 215 -0.13 -2.76 -25.65
CA THR A 215 1.05 -2.19 -26.33
C THR A 215 2.17 -3.21 -26.47
N ASP A 216 2.39 -4.07 -25.49
CA ASP A 216 3.39 -5.13 -25.55
C ASP A 216 3.01 -6.21 -26.57
N GLU A 217 1.73 -6.59 -26.67
CA GLU A 217 1.25 -7.50 -27.72
C GLU A 217 1.44 -6.92 -29.13
N LEU A 218 1.15 -5.62 -29.32
CA LEU A 218 1.35 -4.95 -30.60
C LEU A 218 2.83 -4.90 -30.98
N ARG A 219 3.72 -4.62 -30.03
CA ARG A 219 5.18 -4.65 -30.24
C ARG A 219 5.66 -6.04 -30.62
N LEU A 220 5.18 -7.09 -29.94
CA LEU A 220 5.53 -8.48 -30.27
C LEU A 220 5.01 -8.89 -31.67
N ARG A 221 3.83 -8.45 -32.06
CA ARG A 221 3.32 -8.67 -33.42
C ARG A 221 4.16 -7.93 -34.47
N ALA A 222 4.50 -6.67 -34.20
CA ALA A 222 5.36 -5.88 -35.10
C ALA A 222 6.74 -6.50 -35.25
N SER A 223 7.36 -6.99 -34.18
CA SER A 223 8.67 -7.66 -34.23
C SER A 223 8.65 -8.99 -34.98
N ARG A 224 7.52 -9.73 -34.95
CA ARG A 224 7.34 -10.96 -35.75
C ARG A 224 7.15 -10.70 -37.24
N LEU A 225 6.58 -9.54 -37.59
CA LEU A 225 6.33 -9.12 -38.97
C LEU A 225 7.57 -8.41 -39.58
N ALA A 226 8.48 -7.93 -38.75
CA ALA A 226 9.72 -7.33 -39.21
C ALA A 226 10.59 -8.38 -39.96
N PRO A 227 11.07 -8.07 -41.16
CA PRO A 227 11.98 -8.98 -41.91
C PRO A 227 13.19 -9.30 -41.06
N ASN A 228 13.47 -10.59 -40.89
CA ASN A 228 14.64 -11.02 -40.11
C ASN A 228 15.91 -10.57 -40.82
N PRO A 229 16.68 -9.58 -40.30
CA PRO A 229 17.85 -9.04 -40.97
C PRO A 229 18.94 -10.10 -41.21
N GLN A 230 18.94 -11.18 -40.45
CA GLN A 230 19.90 -12.27 -40.62
C GLN A 230 19.63 -13.15 -41.86
N ARG A 231 18.36 -13.25 -42.31
CA ARG A 231 18.04 -13.98 -43.55
C ARG A 231 18.57 -13.28 -44.81
N SER A 232 18.65 -11.96 -44.79
CA SER A 232 19.15 -11.19 -45.93
C SER A 232 20.66 -11.32 -46.08
N VAL A 233 21.42 -11.53 -44.98
CA VAL A 233 22.89 -11.68 -45.04
C VAL A 233 23.29 -13.07 -45.54
N THR A 234 22.60 -14.12 -45.09
CA THR A 234 22.87 -15.49 -45.55
C THR A 234 22.48 -15.73 -47.01
N SER A 235 21.45 -15.04 -47.50
CA SER A 235 21.07 -15.10 -48.93
C SER A 235 22.10 -14.41 -49.83
N ARG A 236 22.71 -13.30 -49.40
CA ARG A 236 23.77 -12.61 -50.13
C ARG A 236 25.08 -13.40 -50.19
N ALA A 237 25.42 -14.10 -49.09
CA ALA A 237 26.63 -14.93 -49.06
C ALA A 237 26.57 -16.13 -50.00
N LYS A 238 25.36 -16.63 -50.29
CA LYS A 238 25.17 -17.79 -51.19
C LYS A 238 25.32 -17.47 -52.67
N TYR A 239 25.26 -16.18 -53.05
CA TYR A 239 25.40 -15.68 -54.41
C TYR A 239 26.66 -14.83 -54.63
N ALA A 240 27.58 -14.79 -53.66
CA ALA A 240 28.87 -14.14 -53.90
C ALA A 240 29.68 -14.94 -54.91
N PRO A 241 30.16 -14.34 -56.01
CA PRO A 241 31.04 -15.03 -56.96
C PRO A 241 32.34 -15.45 -56.25
N PRO A 242 32.92 -16.60 -56.65
CA PRO A 242 34.15 -17.05 -56.04
C PRO A 242 35.27 -16.01 -56.26
N LEU A 243 35.98 -15.69 -55.19
CA LEU A 243 37.12 -14.78 -55.22
C LEU A 243 38.15 -15.31 -56.27
N PRO A 244 38.71 -14.43 -57.12
CA PRO A 244 39.77 -14.84 -58.04
C PRO A 244 40.98 -15.41 -57.28
N ALA A 245 41.51 -16.50 -57.79
CA ALA A 245 42.66 -17.18 -57.21
C ALA A 245 43.85 -16.20 -57.04
N PRO A 246 44.62 -16.31 -55.94
CA PRO A 246 45.78 -15.44 -55.73
C PRO A 246 46.75 -15.67 -56.85
N VAL A 247 47.17 -14.57 -57.50
CA VAL A 247 48.23 -14.59 -58.54
C VAL A 247 49.54 -14.92 -57.84
N GLU A 248 50.02 -16.12 -58.06
CA GLU A 248 51.30 -16.59 -57.57
C GLU A 248 52.39 -15.81 -58.32
N ASN A 249 53.00 -14.81 -57.69
CA ASN A 249 54.14 -14.07 -58.19
C ASN A 249 55.35 -15.04 -58.21
N GLN A 250 55.64 -15.65 -59.37
CA GLN A 250 56.93 -16.27 -59.63
C GLN A 250 57.96 -15.15 -59.71
N VAL A 251 58.75 -14.99 -58.67
CA VAL A 251 60.00 -14.22 -58.69
C VAL A 251 61.11 -15.19 -59.12
N THR A 252 61.61 -15.03 -60.34
CA THR A 252 62.89 -15.52 -60.79
C THR A 252 64.03 -14.64 -60.34
#